data_93337aed60fe9eae14d25618b62811da
#
_entry.id   93337aed60fe9eae14d25618b62811da
#
_cell.length_a   1.000
_cell.length_b   1.000
_cell.length_c   1.000
_cell.angle_alpha   90.00
_cell.angle_beta   90.00
_cell.angle_gamma   90.00
#
_symmetry.space_group_name_H-M   'P 1'
#
loop_
_entity.id
_entity.type
_entity.pdbx_description
1 polymer ?
#
loop_
_entity_poly.entity_id
_entity_poly.type
_entity_poly.pdbx_seq_one_letter_code
_entity_poly.pdbx_strand_id
1 'polypeptide(L)'
;MLFKKKKVLPEKLPQHIGIIMDGNGRWAKKRGLPRSAGHSAGAKTFQSIARYCNKIGIKYLTVYAFSTENWKRPKDEVDAIMKLLRDYLVDSVNFTDENIKVKFLGNLSMLTDELNRLIKKAEDDSKNATGLCLNIALNYGGRDEIVRSVQKMAENGVDLSKLTEQELSDHLYTAGIPDPDLIIRPSGEYRLSNFLIWQSAYAEYWFTDRLWPDFSEKDIDSAVNAFALRDRRYGGTK
;
A
#
# COMPACT_ATOMS: atom_id res chain seq x y z
N MET A 1 11.49 35.22 17.76
CA MET A 1 10.46 34.74 16.80
C MET A 1 11.14 33.78 15.82
N LEU A 2 11.00 32.47 16.02
CA LEU A 2 11.50 31.48 15.07
C LEU A 2 10.52 31.41 13.89
N PHE A 3 10.93 31.91 12.75
CA PHE A 3 10.18 31.73 11.50
C PHE A 3 10.10 30.21 11.21
N LYS A 4 8.91 29.61 11.38
CA LYS A 4 8.63 28.29 10.81
C LYS A 4 8.86 28.41 9.29
N LYS A 5 9.97 27.87 8.78
CA LYS A 5 10.17 27.74 7.34
C LYS A 5 8.91 27.09 6.76
N LYS A 6 8.23 27.77 5.86
CA LYS A 6 7.10 27.26 5.10
C LYS A 6 7.57 25.97 4.42
N LYS A 7 6.93 24.86 4.72
CA LYS A 7 7.26 23.55 4.16
C LYS A 7 6.95 23.61 2.66
N VAL A 8 7.96 23.67 1.83
CA VAL A 8 7.81 23.70 0.38
C VAL A 8 7.92 22.26 -0.11
N LEU A 9 6.82 21.71 -0.57
CA LEU A 9 6.81 20.44 -1.31
C LEU A 9 7.43 20.68 -2.69
N PRO A 10 8.09 19.71 -3.30
CA PRO A 10 8.63 19.84 -4.65
C PRO A 10 7.47 19.97 -5.66
N GLU A 11 7.73 20.65 -6.78
CA GLU A 11 6.74 20.78 -7.88
C GLU A 11 6.39 19.42 -8.49
N LYS A 12 7.37 18.51 -8.55
CA LYS A 12 7.20 17.15 -9.09
C LYS A 12 6.87 16.17 -7.95
N LEU A 13 5.61 15.86 -7.79
CA LEU A 13 5.14 14.82 -6.86
C LEU A 13 5.01 13.47 -7.58
N PRO A 14 5.27 12.32 -6.89
CA PRO A 14 4.87 11.01 -7.41
C PRO A 14 3.34 10.95 -7.48
N GLN A 15 2.81 10.42 -8.56
CA GLN A 15 1.38 10.19 -8.71
C GLN A 15 0.91 9.03 -7.83
N HIS A 16 1.71 7.98 -7.76
CA HIS A 16 1.43 6.76 -7.02
C HIS A 16 2.60 6.38 -6.11
N ILE A 17 2.31 6.22 -4.82
CA ILE A 17 3.26 5.75 -3.80
C ILE A 17 2.84 4.37 -3.31
N GLY A 18 3.77 3.41 -3.33
CA GLY A 18 3.63 2.12 -2.64
C GLY A 18 4.36 2.13 -1.30
N ILE A 19 3.77 1.62 -0.23
CA ILE A 19 4.40 1.56 1.10
C ILE A 19 4.33 0.16 1.68
N ILE A 20 5.50 -0.39 2.06
CA ILE A 20 5.62 -1.62 2.84
C ILE A 20 5.67 -1.25 4.32
N MET A 21 4.61 -1.47 5.08
CA MET A 21 4.45 -1.07 6.48
C MET A 21 5.21 -1.99 7.44
N ASP A 22 6.56 -1.98 7.36
CA ASP A 22 7.43 -2.90 8.11
C ASP A 22 7.96 -2.31 9.42
N GLY A 23 8.20 -3.18 10.40
CA GLY A 23 8.84 -2.83 11.68
C GLY A 23 7.93 -2.84 12.90
N ASN A 24 6.63 -3.14 12.77
CA ASN A 24 5.67 -3.17 13.89
C ASN A 24 6.12 -4.07 15.05
N GLY A 25 6.52 -5.31 14.75
CA GLY A 25 6.98 -6.25 15.77
C GLY A 25 8.30 -5.82 16.42
N ARG A 26 9.24 -5.28 15.65
CA ARG A 26 10.53 -4.76 16.19
C ARG A 26 10.30 -3.55 17.07
N TRP A 27 9.37 -2.69 16.71
CA TRP A 27 8.98 -1.53 17.50
C TRP A 27 8.43 -1.93 18.88
N ALA A 28 7.51 -2.91 18.89
CA ALA A 28 6.93 -3.44 20.13
C ALA A 28 8.01 -4.09 21.01
N LYS A 29 8.86 -4.95 20.43
CA LYS A 29 9.96 -5.61 21.13
C LYS A 29 10.92 -4.63 21.80
N LYS A 30 11.31 -3.54 21.11
CA LYS A 30 12.17 -2.48 21.67
C LYS A 30 11.56 -1.78 22.90
N ARG A 31 10.24 -1.89 23.09
CA ARG A 31 9.47 -1.27 24.18
C ARG A 31 8.96 -2.26 25.22
N GLY A 32 9.34 -3.53 25.11
CA GLY A 32 8.84 -4.59 26.01
C GLY A 32 7.34 -4.86 25.86
N LEU A 33 6.76 -4.53 24.70
CA LEU A 33 5.33 -4.65 24.43
C LEU A 33 5.04 -5.90 23.56
N PRO A 34 3.82 -6.45 23.65
CA PRO A 34 3.39 -7.52 22.75
C PRO A 34 3.31 -7.02 21.29
N ARG A 35 3.48 -7.92 20.33
CA ARG A 35 3.46 -7.58 18.89
C ARG A 35 2.18 -6.87 18.45
N SER A 36 1.03 -7.22 19.03
CA SER A 36 -0.26 -6.59 18.78
C SER A 36 -0.25 -5.08 19.08
N ALA A 37 0.47 -4.63 20.09
CA ALA A 37 0.63 -3.20 20.37
C ALA A 37 1.38 -2.47 19.25
N GLY A 38 2.37 -3.14 18.63
CA GLY A 38 3.07 -2.62 17.47
C GLY A 38 2.15 -2.49 16.24
N HIS A 39 1.29 -3.49 16.00
CA HIS A 39 0.30 -3.43 14.92
C HIS A 39 -0.72 -2.31 15.14
N SER A 40 -1.22 -2.15 16.38
CA SER A 40 -2.14 -1.05 16.72
C SER A 40 -1.51 0.33 16.53
N ALA A 41 -0.24 0.50 16.93
CA ALA A 41 0.49 1.75 16.69
C ALA A 41 0.70 1.99 15.20
N GLY A 42 1.07 0.94 14.44
CA GLY A 42 1.23 1.01 12.99
C GLY A 42 -0.07 1.35 12.24
N ALA A 43 -1.23 0.91 12.73
CA ALA A 43 -2.53 1.27 12.17
C ALA A 43 -2.83 2.78 12.33
N LYS A 44 -2.47 3.38 13.47
CA LYS A 44 -2.58 4.84 13.68
C LYS A 44 -1.67 5.61 12.72
N THR A 45 -0.43 5.15 12.54
CA THR A 45 0.51 5.72 11.58
C THR A 45 -0.05 5.64 10.16
N PHE A 46 -0.60 4.50 9.76
CA PHE A 46 -1.23 4.31 8.45
C PHE A 46 -2.33 5.35 8.19
N GLN A 47 -3.25 5.55 9.14
CA GLN A 47 -4.31 6.56 9.00
C GLN A 47 -3.74 7.97 8.82
N SER A 48 -2.75 8.36 9.65
CA SER A 48 -2.08 9.67 9.54
C SER A 48 -1.41 9.86 8.19
N ILE A 49 -0.69 8.85 7.69
CA ILE A 49 0.02 8.90 6.41
C ILE A 49 -0.95 8.94 5.23
N ALA A 50 -2.05 8.16 5.25
CA ALA A 50 -3.07 8.22 4.21
C ALA A 50 -3.69 9.61 4.09
N ARG A 51 -4.08 10.21 5.23
CA ARG A 51 -4.58 11.59 5.27
C ARG A 51 -3.57 12.61 4.77
N TYR A 52 -2.32 12.43 5.17
CA TYR A 52 -1.25 13.30 4.71
C TYR A 52 -1.01 13.20 3.21
N CYS A 53 -0.97 12.01 2.64
CA CYS A 53 -0.85 11.80 1.20
C CYS A 53 -2.01 12.45 0.44
N ASN A 54 -3.27 12.30 0.93
CA ASN A 54 -4.43 12.99 0.36
C ASN A 54 -4.26 14.53 0.40
N LYS A 55 -3.86 15.05 1.55
CA LYS A 55 -3.66 16.50 1.77
C LYS A 55 -2.61 17.11 0.84
N ILE A 56 -1.54 16.40 0.55
CA ILE A 56 -0.46 16.89 -0.33
C ILE A 56 -0.71 16.64 -1.82
N GLY A 57 -1.83 15.97 -2.17
CA GLY A 57 -2.26 15.79 -3.55
C GLY A 57 -1.75 14.53 -4.24
N ILE A 58 -1.24 13.53 -3.50
CA ILE A 58 -0.96 12.20 -4.03
C ILE A 58 -2.26 11.59 -4.54
N LYS A 59 -2.23 10.99 -5.74
CA LYS A 59 -3.43 10.43 -6.38
C LYS A 59 -3.70 8.98 -5.98
N TYR A 60 -2.64 8.20 -5.81
CA TYR A 60 -2.73 6.78 -5.46
C TYR A 60 -1.75 6.46 -4.33
N LEU A 61 -2.22 5.74 -3.34
CA LEU A 61 -1.40 5.18 -2.27
C LEU A 61 -1.73 3.69 -2.15
N THR A 62 -0.75 2.83 -2.39
CA THR A 62 -0.90 1.40 -2.15
C THR A 62 -0.10 0.99 -0.92
N VAL A 63 -0.75 0.38 0.07
CA VAL A 63 -0.10 -0.08 1.30
C VAL A 63 -0.13 -1.60 1.41
N TYR A 64 0.97 -2.21 1.86
CA TYR A 64 1.08 -3.64 2.08
C TYR A 64 0.60 -3.98 3.50
N ALA A 65 -0.69 -4.33 3.63
CA ALA A 65 -1.31 -4.59 4.93
C ALA A 65 -1.11 -6.05 5.40
N PHE A 66 -1.24 -7.03 4.47
CA PHE A 66 -1.09 -8.44 4.78
C PHE A 66 -0.66 -9.23 3.54
N SER A 67 0.50 -9.91 3.62
CA SER A 67 0.99 -10.73 2.51
C SER A 67 0.49 -12.18 2.58
N THR A 68 0.51 -12.88 1.43
CA THR A 68 0.22 -14.32 1.38
C THR A 68 1.13 -15.12 2.31
N GLU A 69 2.38 -14.70 2.52
CA GLU A 69 3.32 -15.35 3.43
C GLU A 69 2.98 -15.15 4.91
N ASN A 70 2.20 -14.12 5.25
CA ASN A 70 1.87 -13.81 6.64
C ASN A 70 0.93 -14.85 7.29
N TRP A 71 0.24 -15.68 6.51
CA TRP A 71 -0.52 -16.81 7.04
C TRP A 71 0.33 -17.83 7.79
N LYS A 72 1.65 -17.84 7.54
CA LYS A 72 2.63 -18.71 8.26
C LYS A 72 2.99 -18.18 9.66
N ARG A 73 2.52 -17.00 10.04
CA ARG A 73 2.74 -16.42 11.39
C ARG A 73 1.95 -17.19 12.45
N PRO A 74 2.33 -17.06 13.74
CA PRO A 74 1.52 -17.57 14.84
C PRO A 74 0.07 -17.11 14.72
N LYS A 75 -0.85 -18.03 15.07
CA LYS A 75 -2.29 -17.78 14.89
C LYS A 75 -2.78 -16.56 15.64
N ASP A 76 -2.29 -16.33 16.85
CA ASP A 76 -2.61 -15.17 17.69
C ASP A 76 -2.20 -13.84 17.03
N GLU A 77 -1.08 -13.81 16.31
CA GLU A 77 -0.66 -12.62 15.55
C GLU A 77 -1.58 -12.39 14.33
N VAL A 78 -1.92 -13.45 13.60
CA VAL A 78 -2.86 -13.37 12.46
C VAL A 78 -4.22 -12.89 12.92
N ASP A 79 -4.77 -13.49 13.99
CA ASP A 79 -6.07 -13.13 14.54
C ASP A 79 -6.09 -11.65 15.01
N ALA A 80 -4.99 -11.17 15.63
CA ALA A 80 -4.86 -9.77 16.03
C ALA A 80 -4.85 -8.81 14.83
N ILE A 81 -4.18 -9.17 13.73
CA ILE A 81 -4.16 -8.36 12.49
C ILE A 81 -5.55 -8.33 11.85
N MET A 82 -6.24 -9.48 11.76
CA MET A 82 -7.60 -9.56 11.20
C MET A 82 -8.61 -8.77 12.04
N LYS A 83 -8.45 -8.80 13.38
CA LYS A 83 -9.25 -7.96 14.28
C LYS A 83 -9.02 -6.48 14.02
N LEU A 84 -7.77 -6.04 13.89
CA LEU A 84 -7.44 -4.63 13.56
C LEU A 84 -8.02 -4.21 12.20
N LEU A 85 -7.97 -5.09 11.20
CA LEU A 85 -8.61 -4.84 9.90
C LEU A 85 -10.12 -4.67 10.06
N ARG A 86 -10.77 -5.56 10.82
CA ARG A 86 -12.21 -5.48 11.11
C ARG A 86 -12.57 -4.16 11.78
N ASP A 87 -11.85 -3.82 12.86
CA ASP A 87 -12.08 -2.59 13.60
C ASP A 87 -11.89 -1.37 12.69
N TYR A 88 -10.84 -1.37 11.85
CA TYR A 88 -10.60 -0.35 10.83
C TYR A 88 -11.76 -0.22 9.82
N LEU A 89 -12.31 -1.34 9.33
CA LEU A 89 -13.41 -1.33 8.37
C LEU A 89 -14.73 -0.85 8.98
N VAL A 90 -14.96 -1.17 10.26
CA VAL A 90 -16.14 -0.68 11.00
C VAL A 90 -16.04 0.85 11.21
N ASP A 91 -14.84 1.35 11.49
CA ASP A 91 -14.58 2.77 11.70
C ASP A 91 -14.34 3.54 10.37
N SER A 92 -14.39 2.87 9.22
CA SER A 92 -14.02 3.43 7.90
C SER A 92 -14.94 4.55 7.40
N VAL A 93 -16.05 4.81 8.06
CA VAL A 93 -16.94 5.98 7.81
C VAL A 93 -16.13 7.28 7.70
N ASN A 94 -14.98 7.38 8.38
CA ASN A 94 -14.13 8.57 8.38
C ASN A 94 -13.39 8.84 7.05
N PHE A 95 -13.16 7.82 6.18
CA PHE A 95 -12.44 8.06 4.91
C PHE A 95 -13.33 8.63 3.82
N THR A 96 -14.60 8.29 3.83
CA THR A 96 -15.60 8.84 2.90
C THR A 96 -15.73 10.35 3.09
N ASP A 97 -15.80 10.80 4.35
CA ASP A 97 -15.87 12.22 4.70
C ASP A 97 -14.60 12.99 4.31
N GLU A 98 -13.46 12.30 4.20
CA GLU A 98 -12.16 12.86 3.82
C GLU A 98 -11.90 12.84 2.30
N ASN A 99 -12.90 12.48 1.48
CA ASN A 99 -12.79 12.35 0.03
C ASN A 99 -11.69 11.36 -0.40
N ILE A 100 -11.56 10.23 0.32
CA ILE A 100 -10.62 9.14 0.02
C ILE A 100 -11.40 7.95 -0.50
N LYS A 101 -11.08 7.50 -1.72
CA LYS A 101 -11.59 6.27 -2.29
C LYS A 101 -10.75 5.09 -1.79
N VAL A 102 -11.41 4.04 -1.31
CA VAL A 102 -10.74 2.83 -0.82
C VAL A 102 -10.92 1.69 -1.81
N LYS A 103 -9.85 0.92 -2.05
CA LYS A 103 -9.85 -0.34 -2.81
C LYS A 103 -9.02 -1.39 -2.09
N PHE A 104 -9.41 -2.65 -2.24
CA PHE A 104 -8.65 -3.77 -1.72
C PHE A 104 -8.05 -4.60 -2.85
N LEU A 105 -6.77 -4.92 -2.75
CA LEU A 105 -6.01 -5.68 -3.73
C LEU A 105 -5.57 -7.00 -3.12
N GLY A 106 -5.86 -8.11 -3.77
CA GLY A 106 -5.43 -9.44 -3.33
C GLY A 106 -6.53 -10.50 -3.39
N ASN A 107 -6.20 -11.71 -2.96
CA ASN A 107 -7.14 -12.82 -2.92
C ASN A 107 -7.97 -12.78 -1.63
N LEU A 108 -9.13 -12.17 -1.69
CA LEU A 108 -10.01 -11.99 -0.52
C LEU A 108 -10.83 -13.23 -0.17
N SER A 109 -10.81 -14.30 -1.00
CA SER A 109 -11.60 -15.52 -0.79
C SER A 109 -11.23 -16.30 0.49
N MET A 110 -10.03 -16.06 1.03
CA MET A 110 -9.58 -16.67 2.29
C MET A 110 -10.06 -15.91 3.55
N LEU A 111 -10.66 -14.76 3.37
CA LEU A 111 -11.21 -13.97 4.48
C LEU A 111 -12.60 -14.47 4.86
N THR A 112 -13.02 -14.14 6.07
CA THR A 112 -14.39 -14.46 6.52
C THR A 112 -15.44 -13.68 5.72
N ASP A 113 -16.65 -14.22 5.63
CA ASP A 113 -17.78 -13.54 4.98
C ASP A 113 -18.09 -12.18 5.60
N GLU A 114 -17.89 -12.03 6.91
CA GLU A 114 -18.03 -10.75 7.60
C GLU A 114 -17.04 -9.72 7.07
N LEU A 115 -15.74 -10.06 6.99
CA LEU A 115 -14.71 -9.17 6.46
C LEU A 115 -14.98 -8.81 5.00
N ASN A 116 -15.37 -9.79 4.18
CA ASN A 116 -15.70 -9.54 2.77
C ASN A 116 -16.88 -8.57 2.61
N ARG A 117 -17.91 -8.69 3.46
CA ARG A 117 -19.04 -7.72 3.46
C ARG A 117 -18.60 -6.31 3.88
N LEU A 118 -17.74 -6.20 4.91
CA LEU A 118 -17.22 -4.91 5.37
C LEU A 118 -16.33 -4.26 4.32
N ILE A 119 -15.46 -5.03 3.64
CA ILE A 119 -14.61 -4.58 2.53
C ILE A 119 -15.48 -4.02 1.41
N LYS A 120 -16.46 -4.82 0.95
CA LYS A 120 -17.39 -4.38 -0.11
C LYS A 120 -18.11 -3.11 0.27
N LYS A 121 -18.60 -3.02 1.51
CA LYS A 121 -19.26 -1.80 2.00
C LYS A 121 -18.33 -0.60 1.96
N ALA A 122 -17.06 -0.72 2.42
CA ALA A 122 -16.10 0.37 2.41
C ALA A 122 -15.78 0.86 0.98
N GLU A 123 -15.64 -0.07 0.01
CA GLU A 123 -15.45 0.26 -1.40
C GLU A 123 -16.69 0.96 -2.00
N ASP A 124 -17.89 0.43 -1.74
CA ASP A 124 -19.15 1.01 -2.24
C ASP A 124 -19.40 2.41 -1.65
N ASP A 125 -19.18 2.61 -0.36
CA ASP A 125 -19.39 3.90 0.32
C ASP A 125 -18.43 4.97 -0.21
N SER A 126 -17.18 4.59 -0.57
CA SER A 126 -16.15 5.52 -1.02
C SER A 126 -16.01 5.65 -2.55
N LYS A 127 -16.82 4.93 -3.35
CA LYS A 127 -16.64 4.83 -4.81
C LYS A 127 -16.67 6.16 -5.55
N ASN A 128 -17.41 7.14 -5.04
CA ASN A 128 -17.57 8.47 -5.65
C ASN A 128 -16.52 9.49 -5.17
N ALA A 129 -15.64 9.12 -4.24
CA ALA A 129 -14.57 9.99 -3.81
C ALA A 129 -13.57 10.24 -4.94
N THR A 130 -13.11 11.49 -5.07
CA THR A 130 -12.26 11.99 -6.17
C THR A 130 -10.86 12.41 -5.72
N GLY A 131 -10.58 12.30 -4.42
CA GLY A 131 -9.27 12.61 -3.84
C GLY A 131 -8.28 11.46 -4.00
N LEU A 132 -7.64 11.06 -2.91
CA LEU A 132 -6.72 9.92 -2.88
C LEU A 132 -7.45 8.61 -3.19
N CYS A 133 -6.91 7.77 -4.08
CA CYS A 133 -7.26 6.36 -4.18
C CYS A 133 -6.32 5.55 -3.28
N LEU A 134 -6.84 5.10 -2.15
CA LEU A 134 -6.13 4.29 -1.17
C LEU A 134 -6.34 2.81 -1.48
N ASN A 135 -5.28 2.12 -1.90
CA ASN A 135 -5.29 0.70 -2.20
C ASN A 135 -4.67 -0.08 -1.04
N ILE A 136 -5.40 -1.02 -0.49
CA ILE A 136 -4.96 -1.85 0.64
C ILE A 136 -4.67 -3.25 0.13
N ALA A 137 -3.38 -3.59 -0.01
CA ALA A 137 -2.94 -4.92 -0.43
C ALA A 137 -3.10 -5.89 0.76
N LEU A 138 -4.13 -6.76 0.65
CA LEU A 138 -4.57 -7.68 1.68
C LEU A 138 -4.62 -9.10 1.13
N ASN A 139 -3.99 -10.06 1.83
CA ASN A 139 -3.72 -11.39 1.29
C ASN A 139 -3.17 -11.33 -0.13
N TYR A 140 -2.16 -10.46 -0.29
CA TYR A 140 -1.55 -10.11 -1.55
C TYR A 140 -0.12 -10.69 -1.65
N GLY A 141 0.26 -11.08 -2.86
CA GLY A 141 1.61 -11.44 -3.23
C GLY A 141 1.77 -11.29 -4.74
N GLY A 142 2.78 -10.55 -5.20
CA GLY A 142 2.92 -10.24 -6.62
C GLY A 142 3.13 -11.47 -7.51
N ARG A 143 3.83 -12.51 -7.02
CA ARG A 143 3.96 -13.78 -7.76
C ARG A 143 2.63 -14.51 -7.86
N ASP A 144 1.87 -14.57 -6.77
CA ASP A 144 0.52 -15.16 -6.74
C ASP A 144 -0.43 -14.40 -7.66
N GLU A 145 -0.39 -13.07 -7.62
CA GLU A 145 -1.19 -12.20 -8.49
C GLU A 145 -0.97 -12.51 -9.97
N ILE A 146 0.29 -12.61 -10.42
CA ILE A 146 0.65 -12.91 -11.80
C ILE A 146 0.10 -14.29 -12.21
N VAL A 147 0.39 -15.33 -11.42
CA VAL A 147 -0.08 -16.69 -11.70
C VAL A 147 -1.60 -16.76 -11.78
N ARG A 148 -2.29 -16.17 -10.80
CA ARG A 148 -3.75 -16.10 -10.76
C ARG A 148 -4.35 -15.35 -11.95
N SER A 149 -3.71 -14.26 -12.36
CA SER A 149 -4.17 -13.47 -13.53
C SER A 149 -4.10 -14.30 -14.80
N VAL A 150 -2.99 -15.00 -15.05
CA VAL A 150 -2.83 -15.89 -16.20
C VAL A 150 -3.84 -17.06 -16.16
N GLN A 151 -4.07 -17.67 -14.98
CA GLN A 151 -5.07 -18.72 -14.82
C GLN A 151 -6.48 -18.23 -15.17
N LYS A 152 -6.87 -17.06 -14.67
CA LYS A 152 -8.18 -16.46 -14.98
C LYS A 152 -8.33 -16.13 -16.47
N MET A 153 -7.27 -15.66 -17.11
CA MET A 153 -7.29 -15.39 -18.55
C MET A 153 -7.52 -16.68 -19.33
N ALA A 154 -6.82 -17.76 -18.96
CA ALA A 154 -7.02 -19.08 -19.58
C ALA A 154 -8.46 -19.61 -19.37
N GLU A 155 -9.00 -19.50 -18.16
CA GLU A 155 -10.38 -19.88 -17.83
C GLU A 155 -11.41 -19.09 -18.67
N ASN A 156 -11.11 -17.83 -18.97
CA ASN A 156 -11.96 -16.96 -19.79
C ASN A 156 -11.72 -17.13 -21.31
N GLY A 157 -10.90 -18.09 -21.74
CA GLY A 157 -10.65 -18.40 -23.14
C GLY A 157 -9.73 -17.43 -23.87
N VAL A 158 -8.91 -16.65 -23.15
CA VAL A 158 -7.90 -15.78 -23.76
C VAL A 158 -6.79 -16.63 -24.38
N ASP A 159 -6.39 -16.29 -25.60
CA ASP A 159 -5.27 -16.94 -26.29
C ASP A 159 -3.92 -16.50 -25.68
N LEU A 160 -3.45 -17.27 -24.70
CA LEU A 160 -2.19 -16.97 -23.98
C LEU A 160 -0.94 -16.99 -24.88
N SER A 161 -1.02 -17.56 -26.09
CA SER A 161 0.12 -17.52 -27.04
C SER A 161 0.37 -16.13 -27.61
N LYS A 162 -0.60 -15.23 -27.49
CA LYS A 162 -0.54 -13.83 -27.93
C LYS A 162 -0.56 -12.83 -26.77
N LEU A 163 -0.39 -13.33 -25.54
CA LEU A 163 -0.44 -12.49 -24.35
C LEU A 163 0.59 -11.34 -24.41
N THR A 164 0.10 -10.13 -24.24
CA THR A 164 0.92 -8.91 -24.14
C THR A 164 1.09 -8.45 -22.68
N GLU A 165 2.09 -7.62 -22.41
CA GLU A 165 2.30 -6.99 -21.09
C GLU A 165 1.07 -6.17 -20.66
N GLN A 166 0.42 -5.47 -21.60
CA GLN A 166 -0.77 -4.68 -21.33
C GLN A 166 -1.95 -5.56 -20.95
N GLU A 167 -2.19 -6.65 -21.69
CA GLU A 167 -3.27 -7.59 -21.36
C GLU A 167 -3.07 -8.24 -19.99
N LEU A 168 -1.83 -8.59 -19.62
CA LEU A 168 -1.55 -9.07 -18.28
C LEU A 168 -1.84 -7.99 -17.23
N SER A 169 -1.36 -6.76 -17.45
CA SER A 169 -1.59 -5.63 -16.57
C SER A 169 -3.08 -5.34 -16.32
N ASP A 170 -3.92 -5.50 -17.36
CA ASP A 170 -5.37 -5.31 -17.28
C ASP A 170 -6.10 -6.42 -16.51
N HIS A 171 -5.42 -7.52 -16.18
CA HIS A 171 -5.94 -8.64 -15.39
C HIS A 171 -5.36 -8.71 -13.96
N LEU A 172 -4.38 -7.86 -13.62
CA LEU A 172 -3.84 -7.76 -12.27
C LEU A 172 -4.86 -7.09 -11.32
N TYR A 173 -4.67 -7.22 -10.02
CA TYR A 173 -5.50 -6.55 -9.01
C TYR A 173 -5.43 -5.02 -9.14
N THR A 174 -4.35 -4.50 -9.73
CA THR A 174 -4.09 -3.08 -9.98
C THR A 174 -4.66 -2.58 -11.30
N ALA A 175 -5.45 -3.36 -12.03
CA ALA A 175 -6.04 -2.94 -13.29
C ALA A 175 -6.72 -1.56 -13.19
N GLY A 176 -6.37 -0.65 -14.10
CA GLY A 176 -6.85 0.74 -14.10
C GLY A 176 -6.22 1.65 -13.05
N ILE A 177 -5.22 1.17 -12.30
CA ILE A 177 -4.39 1.98 -11.39
C ILE A 177 -3.01 2.13 -12.04
N PRO A 178 -2.44 3.34 -12.15
CA PRO A 178 -1.09 3.51 -12.72
C PRO A 178 -0.05 2.81 -11.84
N ASP A 179 1.05 2.41 -12.45
CA ASP A 179 2.19 1.83 -11.74
C ASP A 179 2.75 2.81 -10.69
N PRO A 180 3.33 2.32 -9.58
CA PRO A 180 3.91 3.18 -8.57
C PRO A 180 5.14 3.90 -9.10
N ASP A 181 5.19 5.21 -8.86
CA ASP A 181 6.38 6.02 -9.12
C ASP A 181 7.44 5.83 -8.05
N LEU A 182 7.00 5.62 -6.80
CA LEU A 182 7.86 5.54 -5.62
C LEU A 182 7.40 4.41 -4.70
N ILE A 183 8.32 3.52 -4.34
CA ILE A 183 8.12 2.51 -3.29
C ILE A 183 8.90 2.93 -2.06
N ILE A 184 8.23 2.99 -0.93
CA ILE A 184 8.80 3.33 0.38
C ILE A 184 8.82 2.07 1.25
N ARG A 185 9.99 1.77 1.85
CA ARG A 185 10.08 0.74 2.88
C ARG A 185 10.87 1.23 4.08
N PRO A 186 10.23 1.39 5.24
CA PRO A 186 10.89 1.63 6.52
C PRO A 186 11.54 0.36 7.07
N SER A 187 12.24 0.51 8.20
CA SER A 187 12.80 -0.54 9.04
C SER A 187 14.16 -1.12 8.64
N GLY A 188 14.90 -0.46 7.73
CA GLY A 188 16.24 -0.89 7.35
C GLY A 188 16.30 -2.15 6.49
N GLU A 189 15.20 -2.47 5.79
CA GLU A 189 15.10 -3.65 4.93
C GLU A 189 15.07 -3.23 3.45
N TYR A 190 16.01 -3.74 2.65
CA TYR A 190 16.25 -3.34 1.26
C TYR A 190 15.72 -4.41 0.27
N ARG A 191 14.44 -4.73 0.35
CA ARG A 191 13.76 -5.71 -0.52
C ARG A 191 12.27 -5.40 -0.64
N LEU A 192 11.60 -5.90 -1.68
CA LEU A 192 10.16 -5.72 -1.93
C LEU A 192 9.28 -6.73 -1.19
N SER A 193 9.82 -7.87 -0.80
CA SER A 193 9.06 -8.94 -0.15
C SER A 193 7.78 -9.31 -0.91
N ASN A 194 7.89 -9.49 -2.22
CA ASN A 194 6.78 -9.88 -3.09
C ASN A 194 5.67 -8.82 -3.25
N PHE A 195 5.97 -7.55 -2.92
CA PHE A 195 5.03 -6.44 -3.06
C PHE A 195 5.16 -5.77 -4.42
N LEU A 196 4.07 -5.66 -5.18
CA LEU A 196 3.94 -4.97 -6.47
C LEU A 196 5.10 -5.24 -7.44
N ILE A 197 5.56 -6.51 -7.55
CA ILE A 197 6.78 -6.86 -8.30
C ILE A 197 6.66 -6.58 -9.80
N TRP A 198 5.47 -6.75 -10.39
CA TRP A 198 5.20 -6.39 -11.77
C TRP A 198 5.17 -4.87 -11.94
N GLN A 199 4.37 -4.22 -11.14
CA GLN A 199 4.07 -2.80 -11.24
C GLN A 199 5.25 -1.89 -10.86
N SER A 200 6.21 -2.40 -10.06
CA SER A 200 7.37 -1.62 -9.61
C SER A 200 8.58 -1.65 -10.54
N ALA A 201 8.42 -2.18 -11.76
CA ALA A 201 9.51 -2.34 -12.72
C ALA A 201 10.31 -1.04 -12.99
N TYR A 202 9.65 0.10 -12.96
CA TYR A 202 10.26 1.43 -13.15
C TYR A 202 10.07 2.35 -11.95
N ALA A 203 9.68 1.82 -10.79
CA ALA A 203 9.52 2.61 -9.57
C ALA A 203 10.88 3.05 -9.00
N GLU A 204 10.94 4.24 -8.43
CA GLU A 204 12.04 4.65 -7.57
C GLU A 204 11.84 4.06 -6.16
N TYR A 205 12.95 3.78 -5.47
CA TYR A 205 12.91 3.20 -4.13
C TYR A 205 13.47 4.17 -3.10
N TRP A 206 12.77 4.28 -1.96
CA TRP A 206 13.25 5.02 -0.80
C TRP A 206 13.17 4.14 0.45
N PHE A 207 14.30 3.99 1.14
CA PHE A 207 14.45 3.16 2.32
C PHE A 207 14.84 4.01 3.53
N THR A 208 14.41 3.60 4.74
CA THR A 208 14.80 4.25 6.00
C THR A 208 14.86 3.23 7.13
N ASP A 209 15.76 3.44 8.10
CA ASP A 209 15.88 2.61 9.30
C ASP A 209 14.75 2.83 10.31
N ARG A 210 13.95 3.88 10.12
CA ARG A 210 12.81 4.18 10.99
C ARG A 210 11.79 3.05 10.93
N LEU A 211 11.33 2.59 12.10
CA LEU A 211 10.28 1.57 12.17
C LEU A 211 8.92 2.18 11.83
N TRP A 212 8.03 1.41 11.19
CA TRP A 212 6.74 1.92 10.72
C TRP A 212 5.92 2.66 11.78
N PRO A 213 5.76 2.21 13.05
CA PRO A 213 5.00 2.98 14.04
C PRO A 213 5.58 4.37 14.37
N ASP A 214 6.87 4.58 14.15
CA ASP A 214 7.55 5.87 14.33
C ASP A 214 7.67 6.68 13.02
N PHE A 215 7.15 6.15 11.90
CA PHE A 215 7.15 6.83 10.60
C PHE A 215 6.16 8.01 10.62
N SER A 216 6.46 9.06 9.90
CA SER A 216 5.74 10.34 10.01
C SER A 216 5.60 11.05 8.66
N GLU A 217 4.80 12.12 8.63
CA GLU A 217 4.68 13.03 7.49
C GLU A 217 6.04 13.57 7.02
N LYS A 218 7.00 13.78 7.94
CA LYS A 218 8.36 14.23 7.59
C LYS A 218 9.12 13.20 6.78
N ASP A 219 8.84 11.92 7.00
CA ASP A 219 9.46 10.84 6.24
C ASP A 219 8.88 10.77 4.83
N ILE A 220 7.58 11.01 4.67
CA ILE A 220 6.95 11.19 3.35
C ILE A 220 7.58 12.36 2.62
N ASP A 221 7.75 13.52 3.28
CA ASP A 221 8.39 14.68 2.66
C ASP A 221 9.82 14.36 2.20
N SER A 222 10.58 13.64 3.04
CA SER A 222 11.95 13.25 2.69
C SER A 222 11.98 12.32 1.48
N ALA A 223 11.06 11.35 1.42
CA ALA A 223 10.94 10.42 0.31
C ALA A 223 10.53 11.13 -0.99
N VAL A 224 9.53 12.03 -0.92
CA VAL A 224 9.03 12.79 -2.07
C VAL A 224 10.07 13.79 -2.57
N ASN A 225 10.79 14.46 -1.68
CA ASN A 225 11.90 15.33 -2.08
C ASN A 225 13.04 14.55 -2.73
N ALA A 226 13.40 13.36 -2.21
CA ALA A 226 14.39 12.50 -2.84
C ALA A 226 13.95 12.03 -4.23
N PHE A 227 12.67 11.68 -4.40
CA PHE A 227 12.06 11.35 -5.69
C PHE A 227 12.17 12.49 -6.69
N ALA A 228 11.84 13.71 -6.28
CA ALA A 228 11.82 14.88 -7.16
C ALA A 228 13.21 15.23 -7.73
N LEU A 229 14.28 14.86 -7.03
CA LEU A 229 15.67 15.07 -7.46
C LEU A 229 16.16 14.01 -8.47
N ARG A 230 15.40 12.94 -8.71
CA ARG A 230 15.80 11.85 -9.59
C ARG A 230 15.31 12.08 -11.03
N ASP A 231 16.17 11.76 -11.96
CA ASP A 231 15.90 11.81 -13.40
C ASP A 231 15.51 10.41 -13.88
N ARG A 232 14.20 10.21 -14.18
CA ARG A 232 13.67 8.93 -14.67
C ARG A 232 13.83 8.86 -16.19
N ARG A 233 14.70 7.95 -16.67
CA ARG A 233 15.09 7.89 -18.11
C ARG A 233 14.31 6.86 -18.91
N TYR A 234 13.62 5.90 -18.28
CA TYR A 234 12.85 4.84 -18.96
C TYR A 234 13.58 4.17 -20.13
N GLY A 235 14.90 3.95 -19.99
CA GLY A 235 15.74 3.37 -21.04
C GLY A 235 16.19 4.33 -22.14
N GLY A 236 15.77 5.59 -22.14
CA GLY A 236 16.22 6.61 -23.10
C GLY A 236 17.56 7.22 -22.76
N THR A 237 18.33 7.62 -23.78
CA THR A 237 19.51 8.49 -23.64
C THR A 237 19.08 9.94 -23.70
N LYS A 238 19.74 10.82 -22.91
CA LYS A 238 19.65 12.28 -23.11
C LYS A 238 20.51 12.68 -24.28
#